data_d32b91184ee641de084f58341d77d8b7
#
_entry.id   d32b91184ee641de084f58341d77d8b7
#
_cell.length_a   1.000
_cell.length_b   1.000
_cell.length_c   1.000
_cell.angle_alpha   90.00
_cell.angle_beta   90.00
_cell.angle_gamma   90.00
#
_symmetry.space_group_name_H-M   'P 1'
#
loop_
_entity.id
_entity.type
_entity.pdbx_description
1 polymer ?
#
loop_
_entity_poly.entity_id
_entity_poly.type
_entity_poly.pdbx_seq_one_letter_code
_entity_poly.pdbx_strand_id
1 'polypeptide(L)'
;MIVRLGLCSEERTHAAMVSMGIAISRRTESCEGVKPSEEMSVMKSKAERVLVVESDDALRGPIVAVLSDAGYEVSTDNGEGMKAILAFDPDAIVLGADPPQLDCCDLLSQIKGSEHTQFMRVVMLSPGGPGERTRGLDLGADDVLSLPVDPYELLSRVRSQIRSKHIADELRERLRLAEENRNTNRQVVAAVNEERRTLRVGGLATIIVLIAAGLVFLFSYHRTQEQNTRVYAAITRLQTGMLTQQQLVERSRRASEDVGPSLSPASDPQKLQLQKKSEELRSKISTGETENASVLRNQLSAVESRLQKLETEGKFAEAVIQSYEPSICLIHVALALRDRTTGLRLHYAEVTSNGEPKVDERNNPLLSLTGKGPEVHLNVFGTGFLASNKGQILTNHHVAEPWWQNDELKEMLDQGLEPVITEMTAYFPGVPHGVDIKTEKISSVADVAVVKGNVSELGIKQIALADGRRSAVSGGPVVLLGYPTALDAILARASAETIQSIATASKGDPKQVMEELARRNLIRPITTQGHIGSVLPDKITFDAQTTSGGSGGPLFSNEGKVIGINFAMVREFGGSNFAIPVGYGKSLLKP
;
A
#
# COMPACT_ATOMS: atom_id res chain seq x y z
N MET A 1 -15.56 -33.40 -12.02
CA MET A 1 -16.28 -33.65 -10.74
C MET A 1 -17.07 -32.39 -10.45
N ILE A 2 -18.39 -32.47 -10.60
CA ILE A 2 -19.28 -31.29 -10.51
C ILE A 2 -19.37 -30.92 -9.04
N VAL A 3 -18.76 -29.85 -8.61
CA VAL A 3 -19.07 -29.18 -7.34
C VAL A 3 -20.38 -28.44 -7.56
N ARG A 4 -21.50 -29.14 -7.45
CA ARG A 4 -22.80 -28.51 -7.27
C ARG A 4 -22.81 -27.88 -5.89
N LEU A 5 -22.57 -26.58 -5.82
CA LEU A 5 -23.09 -25.72 -4.78
C LEU A 5 -24.61 -25.63 -5.01
N GLY A 6 -25.30 -26.72 -4.67
CA GLY A 6 -26.74 -26.82 -4.74
C GLY A 6 -27.33 -26.34 -3.44
N LEU A 7 -28.08 -25.29 -3.48
CA LEU A 7 -29.19 -25.08 -2.57
C LEU A 7 -30.08 -26.32 -2.63
N CYS A 8 -29.94 -27.24 -1.72
CA CYS A 8 -30.85 -28.37 -1.57
C CYS A 8 -31.80 -28.03 -0.43
N SER A 9 -33.02 -27.80 -0.84
CA SER A 9 -34.21 -27.54 -0.05
C SER A 9 -34.29 -28.38 1.21
N GLU A 10 -34.67 -27.80 2.32
CA GLU A 10 -34.97 -28.39 3.63
C GLU A 10 -36.07 -29.50 3.58
N GLU A 11 -36.82 -29.62 2.49
CA GLU A 11 -37.92 -30.58 2.38
C GLU A 11 -37.52 -32.05 2.23
N ARG A 12 -36.28 -32.38 1.83
CA ARG A 12 -35.85 -33.79 1.71
C ARG A 12 -35.21 -34.38 2.97
N THR A 13 -34.83 -33.57 3.94
CA THR A 13 -34.30 -34.06 5.22
C THR A 13 -35.41 -34.47 6.19
N HIS A 14 -36.61 -33.93 6.07
CA HIS A 14 -37.74 -34.32 6.93
C HIS A 14 -38.32 -35.70 6.61
N ALA A 15 -38.28 -36.13 5.36
CA ALA A 15 -38.81 -37.43 4.95
C ALA A 15 -37.93 -38.63 5.37
N ALA A 16 -36.62 -38.41 5.54
CA ALA A 16 -35.68 -39.47 5.95
C ALA A 16 -35.66 -39.70 7.48
N MET A 17 -36.06 -38.73 8.31
CA MET A 17 -36.06 -38.86 9.77
C MET A 17 -37.35 -39.51 10.32
N VAL A 18 -38.45 -39.48 9.58
CA VAL A 18 -39.71 -40.12 10.00
C VAL A 18 -39.65 -41.66 9.88
N SER A 19 -38.73 -42.19 9.08
CA SER A 19 -38.55 -43.64 8.90
C SER A 19 -37.74 -44.33 10.01
N MET A 20 -37.12 -43.60 10.94
CA MET A 20 -36.25 -44.16 11.98
C MET A 20 -36.82 -44.14 13.41
N GLY A 21 -38.07 -43.80 13.60
CA GLY A 21 -38.79 -44.07 14.87
C GLY A 21 -38.22 -43.36 16.11
N ILE A 22 -37.58 -42.21 16.00
CA ILE A 22 -37.07 -41.47 17.16
C ILE A 22 -38.06 -40.35 17.51
N ALA A 23 -38.82 -40.56 18.57
CA ALA A 23 -39.73 -39.58 19.13
C ALA A 23 -38.93 -38.48 19.85
N ILE A 24 -38.91 -37.26 19.31
CA ILE A 24 -38.38 -36.07 20.00
C ILE A 24 -39.56 -35.35 20.63
N SER A 25 -39.59 -35.37 21.96
CA SER A 25 -40.53 -34.60 22.80
C SER A 25 -40.32 -33.09 22.56
N ARG A 26 -41.33 -32.41 22.03
CA ARG A 26 -41.36 -30.96 21.98
C ARG A 26 -41.60 -30.37 23.37
N ARG A 27 -40.60 -29.81 23.97
CA ARG A 27 -40.79 -28.76 24.97
C ARG A 27 -40.78 -27.41 24.24
N THR A 28 -41.92 -26.82 24.13
CA THR A 28 -42.09 -25.41 23.77
C THR A 28 -41.78 -24.58 25.01
N GLU A 29 -40.58 -24.08 25.12
CA GLU A 29 -40.31 -22.92 25.98
C GLU A 29 -40.39 -21.64 25.12
N SER A 30 -41.35 -20.82 25.47
CA SER A 30 -41.56 -19.47 24.93
C SER A 30 -40.35 -18.61 25.20
N CYS A 31 -39.62 -18.25 24.18
CA CYS A 31 -38.67 -17.17 24.25
C CYS A 31 -39.41 -15.83 24.12
N GLU A 32 -39.93 -15.32 25.22
CA GLU A 32 -40.26 -13.91 25.35
C GLU A 32 -38.97 -13.10 25.58
N GLY A 33 -38.79 -12.08 24.74
CA GLY A 33 -38.17 -10.84 25.13
C GLY A 33 -36.66 -10.81 25.27
N VAL A 34 -35.92 -10.94 24.17
CA VAL A 34 -34.62 -10.27 24.08
C VAL A 34 -34.83 -8.97 23.31
N LYS A 35 -34.98 -7.87 24.04
CA LYS A 35 -34.85 -6.53 23.49
C LYS A 35 -33.45 -6.41 22.87
N PRO A 36 -33.31 -5.83 21.67
CA PRO A 36 -32.00 -5.44 21.19
C PRO A 36 -31.42 -4.42 22.20
N SER A 37 -30.35 -4.78 22.85
CA SER A 37 -29.59 -3.82 23.64
C SER A 37 -29.14 -2.70 22.71
N GLU A 38 -29.67 -1.51 22.92
CA GLU A 38 -29.14 -0.23 22.44
C GLU A 38 -27.75 -0.02 23.08
N GLU A 39 -26.76 -0.67 22.51
CA GLU A 39 -25.34 -0.38 22.75
C GLU A 39 -24.58 -0.42 21.44
N MET A 40 -25.13 0.20 20.40
CA MET A 40 -24.28 0.81 19.41
C MET A 40 -24.03 2.25 19.84
N SER A 41 -23.41 2.34 21.03
CA SER A 41 -22.76 3.57 21.48
C SER A 41 -21.79 3.97 20.38
N VAL A 42 -22.13 5.05 19.71
CA VAL A 42 -21.20 5.85 18.92
C VAL A 42 -19.94 5.97 19.78
N MET A 43 -18.88 5.22 19.43
CA MET A 43 -17.56 5.47 19.97
C MET A 43 -17.23 6.90 19.57
N LYS A 44 -17.50 7.86 20.46
CA LYS A 44 -16.89 9.18 20.41
C LYS A 44 -15.40 8.89 20.26
N SER A 45 -14.81 9.18 19.13
CA SER A 45 -13.37 9.08 18.95
C SER A 45 -12.76 9.91 20.07
N LYS A 46 -12.04 9.26 20.97
CA LYS A 46 -11.30 9.93 22.03
C LYS A 46 -10.38 10.90 21.29
N ALA A 47 -10.42 12.17 21.66
CA ALA A 47 -9.53 13.17 21.06
C ALA A 47 -8.09 12.69 21.24
N GLU A 48 -7.33 12.69 20.15
CA GLU A 48 -5.92 12.31 20.17
C GLU A 48 -5.14 13.32 20.98
N ARG A 49 -4.26 12.86 21.88
CA ARG A 49 -3.59 13.67 22.89
C ARG A 49 -2.14 13.91 22.52
N VAL A 50 -1.74 15.19 22.56
CA VAL A 50 -0.36 15.60 22.25
C VAL A 50 0.21 16.36 23.44
N LEU A 51 1.35 15.90 23.95
CA LEU A 51 2.08 16.61 25.00
C LEU A 51 3.22 17.42 24.37
N VAL A 52 3.28 18.71 24.69
CA VAL A 52 4.35 19.60 24.25
C VAL A 52 5.28 19.89 25.43
N VAL A 53 6.52 19.45 25.33
CA VAL A 53 7.59 19.65 26.31
C VAL A 53 8.58 20.66 25.72
N GLU A 54 8.34 21.96 25.96
CA GLU A 54 9.16 23.07 25.45
C GLU A 54 9.14 24.23 26.46
N SER A 55 10.31 24.76 26.80
CA SER A 55 10.43 25.85 27.78
C SER A 55 10.23 27.23 27.15
N ASP A 56 10.59 27.39 25.88
CA ASP A 56 10.46 28.68 25.18
C ASP A 56 9.01 28.97 24.80
N ASP A 57 8.41 29.96 25.48
CA ASP A 57 7.04 30.42 25.21
C ASP A 57 6.83 30.89 23.77
N ALA A 58 7.87 31.43 23.13
CA ALA A 58 7.81 31.92 21.76
C ALA A 58 7.69 30.74 20.75
N LEU A 59 8.26 29.60 21.09
CA LEU A 59 8.13 28.37 20.31
C LEU A 59 6.89 27.58 20.69
N ARG A 60 6.62 27.46 22.01
CA ARG A 60 5.51 26.66 22.55
C ARG A 60 4.15 27.19 22.11
N GLY A 61 3.93 28.51 22.18
CA GLY A 61 2.63 29.13 21.88
C GLY A 61 2.11 28.80 20.48
N PRO A 62 2.83 29.05 19.39
CA PRO A 62 2.42 28.69 18.03
C PRO A 62 2.19 27.19 17.82
N ILE A 63 3.02 26.33 18.44
CA ILE A 63 2.89 24.89 18.36
C ILE A 63 1.58 24.43 19.00
N VAL A 64 1.30 24.89 20.22
CA VAL A 64 0.06 24.55 20.94
C VAL A 64 -1.16 25.04 20.17
N ALA A 65 -1.12 26.25 19.64
CA ALA A 65 -2.23 26.81 18.88
C ALA A 65 -2.56 25.96 17.63
N VAL A 66 -1.57 25.65 16.81
CA VAL A 66 -1.78 24.86 15.56
C VAL A 66 -2.26 23.43 15.86
N LEU A 67 -1.74 22.80 16.92
CA LEU A 67 -2.20 21.46 17.31
C LEU A 67 -3.63 21.49 17.86
N SER A 68 -3.97 22.47 18.69
CA SER A 68 -5.32 22.64 19.25
C SER A 68 -6.34 22.95 18.16
N ASP A 69 -6.02 23.84 17.21
CA ASP A 69 -6.86 24.19 16.06
C ASP A 69 -7.08 22.98 15.13
N ALA A 70 -6.13 22.06 15.10
CA ALA A 70 -6.25 20.80 14.36
C ALA A 70 -7.11 19.73 15.08
N GLY A 71 -7.61 20.04 16.28
CA GLY A 71 -8.52 19.18 17.04
C GLY A 71 -7.86 18.21 18.03
N TYR A 72 -6.56 18.34 18.28
CA TYR A 72 -5.86 17.57 19.29
C TYR A 72 -6.14 18.12 20.71
N GLU A 73 -6.21 17.22 21.69
CA GLU A 73 -6.14 17.59 23.09
C GLU A 73 -4.66 17.84 23.45
N VAL A 74 -4.29 19.09 23.61
CA VAL A 74 -2.89 19.49 23.83
C VAL A 74 -2.66 19.81 25.30
N SER A 75 -1.63 19.23 25.89
CA SER A 75 -1.11 19.60 27.20
C SER A 75 0.35 20.05 27.07
N THR A 76 0.78 20.88 28.03
CA THR A 76 2.17 21.32 28.11
C THR A 76 2.81 20.83 29.40
N ASP A 77 4.05 20.40 29.32
CA ASP A 77 4.82 20.03 30.50
C ASP A 77 5.46 21.27 31.13
N ASN A 78 5.32 21.41 32.45
CA ASN A 78 5.89 22.48 33.25
C ASN A 78 7.16 22.06 34.01
N GLY A 79 7.87 21.02 33.55
CA GLY A 79 9.09 20.51 34.19
C GLY A 79 8.88 19.22 35.00
N GLU A 80 7.74 18.56 34.86
CA GLU A 80 7.45 17.28 35.53
C GLU A 80 7.99 16.07 34.75
N GLY A 81 8.34 16.25 33.44
CA GLY A 81 8.95 15.24 32.58
C GLY A 81 8.15 13.94 32.51
N MET A 82 8.75 12.82 32.93
CA MET A 82 8.09 11.51 32.91
C MET A 82 6.76 11.45 33.68
N LYS A 83 6.58 12.24 34.74
CA LYS A 83 5.30 12.26 35.48
C LYS A 83 4.17 12.86 34.65
N ALA A 84 4.45 13.96 33.93
CA ALA A 84 3.47 14.57 33.02
C ALA A 84 3.10 13.60 31.88
N ILE A 85 4.08 12.89 31.31
CA ILE A 85 3.88 11.89 30.27
C ILE A 85 2.97 10.76 30.76
N LEU A 86 3.26 10.19 31.91
CA LEU A 86 2.46 9.08 32.48
C LEU A 86 1.06 9.52 32.90
N ALA A 87 0.91 10.75 33.44
CA ALA A 87 -0.39 11.26 33.86
C ALA A 87 -1.29 11.64 32.70
N PHE A 88 -0.74 12.22 31.66
CA PHE A 88 -1.48 12.65 30.48
C PHE A 88 -1.68 11.50 29.46
N ASP A 89 -0.78 10.51 29.42
CA ASP A 89 -0.79 9.37 28.48
C ASP A 89 -1.00 9.82 27.03
N PRO A 90 -0.05 10.56 26.43
CA PRO A 90 -0.20 11.17 25.11
C PRO A 90 -0.07 10.15 23.97
N ASP A 91 -0.70 10.45 22.85
CA ASP A 91 -0.52 9.71 21.60
C ASP A 91 0.76 10.11 20.86
N ALA A 92 1.17 11.37 21.04
CA ALA A 92 2.46 11.88 20.58
C ALA A 92 3.03 12.91 21.56
N ILE A 93 4.35 13.02 21.56
CA ILE A 93 5.11 13.99 22.36
C ILE A 93 5.90 14.87 21.39
N VAL A 94 5.78 16.18 21.53
CA VAL A 94 6.66 17.15 20.88
C VAL A 94 7.69 17.55 21.94
N LEU A 95 8.94 17.11 21.74
CA LEU A 95 10.03 17.36 22.65
C LEU A 95 10.91 18.48 22.14
N GLY A 96 10.92 19.60 22.84
CA GLY A 96 11.74 20.75 22.53
C GLY A 96 13.23 20.50 22.69
N ALA A 97 14.01 21.39 22.14
CA ALA A 97 15.46 21.32 22.20
C ALA A 97 16.03 21.53 23.60
N ASP A 98 15.34 22.33 24.39
CA ASP A 98 15.76 22.73 25.74
C ASP A 98 14.55 22.68 26.68
N PRO A 99 14.10 21.48 27.07
CA PRO A 99 12.95 21.32 27.96
C PRO A 99 13.28 21.80 29.38
N PRO A 100 12.27 22.26 30.14
CA PRO A 100 12.50 22.84 31.46
C PRO A 100 13.11 21.80 32.41
N GLN A 101 14.27 22.13 32.98
CA GLN A 101 14.98 21.37 34.04
C GLN A 101 15.46 19.95 33.68
N LEU A 102 15.41 19.53 32.42
CA LEU A 102 15.80 18.20 31.96
C LEU A 102 16.65 18.29 30.68
N ASP A 103 17.61 17.38 30.52
CA ASP A 103 18.25 17.16 29.21
C ASP A 103 17.27 16.44 28.27
N CYS A 104 17.06 16.97 27.07
CA CYS A 104 16.13 16.40 26.09
C CYS A 104 16.52 14.97 25.69
N CYS A 105 17.83 14.66 25.64
CA CYS A 105 18.33 13.35 25.32
C CYS A 105 18.09 12.35 26.47
N ASP A 106 18.23 12.81 27.71
CA ASP A 106 17.96 11.99 28.90
C ASP A 106 16.48 11.67 29.01
N LEU A 107 15.60 12.65 28.79
CA LEU A 107 14.16 12.44 28.80
C LEU A 107 13.74 11.49 27.67
N LEU A 108 14.25 11.67 26.45
CA LEU A 108 14.00 10.78 25.34
C LEU A 108 14.44 9.35 25.64
N SER A 109 15.63 9.18 26.23
CA SER A 109 16.14 7.87 26.62
C SER A 109 15.26 7.20 27.69
N GLN A 110 14.74 7.97 28.67
CA GLN A 110 13.80 7.47 29.66
C GLN A 110 12.46 7.05 29.04
N ILE A 111 11.92 7.84 28.10
CA ILE A 111 10.69 7.52 27.38
C ILE A 111 10.86 6.20 26.60
N LYS A 112 11.94 6.05 25.86
CA LYS A 112 12.18 4.89 25.01
C LYS A 112 12.68 3.65 25.77
N GLY A 113 13.25 3.84 26.96
CA GLY A 113 13.72 2.75 27.82
C GLY A 113 12.66 2.15 28.75
N SER A 114 11.49 2.76 28.92
CA SER A 114 10.43 2.28 29.80
C SER A 114 9.42 1.41 29.04
N GLU A 115 9.05 0.25 29.59
CA GLU A 115 8.04 -0.66 28.99
C GLU A 115 6.71 0.03 28.70
N HIS A 116 6.30 1.01 29.49
CA HIS A 116 5.01 1.70 29.36
C HIS A 116 5.03 2.80 28.31
N THR A 117 6.18 3.40 28.03
CA THR A 117 6.29 4.59 27.18
C THR A 117 7.12 4.38 25.91
N GLN A 118 7.85 3.28 25.79
CA GLN A 118 8.74 3.01 24.65
C GLN A 118 8.06 3.10 23.27
N PHE A 119 6.76 2.88 23.23
CA PHE A 119 5.97 2.92 21.99
C PHE A 119 5.29 4.27 21.74
N MET A 120 5.39 5.22 22.69
CA MET A 120 4.91 6.58 22.46
C MET A 120 5.70 7.25 21.36
N ARG A 121 5.03 8.03 20.52
CA ARG A 121 5.64 8.73 19.41
C ARG A 121 6.27 10.03 19.87
N VAL A 122 7.53 10.23 19.54
CA VAL A 122 8.29 11.42 19.94
C VAL A 122 8.80 12.14 18.69
N VAL A 123 8.34 13.38 18.51
CA VAL A 123 8.86 14.32 17.52
C VAL A 123 9.76 15.31 18.26
N MET A 124 11.07 15.25 18.00
CA MET A 124 12.05 16.08 18.66
C MET A 124 12.32 17.35 17.84
N LEU A 125 12.43 18.49 18.49
CA LEU A 125 12.90 19.75 17.92
C LEU A 125 14.40 19.89 18.22
N SER A 126 15.20 20.24 17.21
CA SER A 126 16.65 20.38 17.36
C SER A 126 17.11 21.76 16.89
N PRO A 127 17.96 22.48 17.65
CA PRO A 127 18.43 23.81 17.28
C PRO A 127 19.38 23.81 16.08
N GLY A 128 19.89 22.67 15.63
CA GLY A 128 20.67 22.68 14.41
C GLY A 128 21.72 21.58 14.28
N GLY A 129 22.25 21.45 13.06
CA GLY A 129 23.36 20.59 12.67
C GLY A 129 22.98 19.12 12.38
N PRO A 130 23.60 18.51 11.33
CA PRO A 130 23.35 17.10 10.98
C PRO A 130 23.64 16.11 12.11
N GLY A 131 24.59 16.44 12.99
CA GLY A 131 25.00 15.57 14.10
C GLY A 131 23.96 15.45 15.20
N GLU A 132 23.26 16.53 15.55
CA GLU A 132 22.21 16.49 16.58
C GLU A 132 20.95 15.76 16.12
N ARG A 133 20.59 15.93 14.87
CA ARG A 133 19.46 15.17 14.28
C ARG A 133 19.73 13.66 14.29
N THR A 134 20.95 13.26 13.89
CA THR A 134 21.37 11.86 13.93
C THR A 134 21.31 11.33 15.36
N ARG A 135 21.82 12.09 16.33
CA ARG A 135 21.79 11.70 17.74
C ARG A 135 20.36 11.52 18.27
N GLY A 136 19.44 12.42 17.92
CA GLY A 136 18.03 12.30 18.31
C GLY A 136 17.38 11.03 17.77
N LEU A 137 17.61 10.72 16.50
CA LEU A 137 17.11 9.49 15.87
C LEU A 137 17.76 8.23 16.46
N ASP A 138 19.06 8.24 16.74
CA ASP A 138 19.79 7.12 17.36
C ASP A 138 19.29 6.84 18.79
N LEU A 139 18.84 7.89 19.52
CA LEU A 139 18.22 7.75 20.85
C LEU A 139 16.75 7.32 20.78
N GLY A 140 16.20 7.15 19.58
CA GLY A 140 14.88 6.59 19.36
C GLY A 140 13.77 7.61 19.15
N ALA A 141 14.06 8.89 18.86
CA ALA A 141 13.04 9.80 18.38
C ALA A 141 12.42 9.27 17.08
N ASP A 142 11.10 9.36 16.97
CA ASP A 142 10.38 8.89 15.77
C ASP A 142 10.49 9.88 14.61
N ASP A 143 10.75 11.16 14.91
CA ASP A 143 11.11 12.19 13.92
C ASP A 143 11.92 13.31 14.60
N VAL A 144 12.72 14.03 13.81
CA VAL A 144 13.50 15.19 14.29
C VAL A 144 13.37 16.36 13.32
N LEU A 145 12.88 17.49 13.82
CA LEU A 145 12.72 18.73 13.08
C LEU A 145 13.75 19.77 13.53
N SER A 146 14.31 20.49 12.58
CA SER A 146 15.27 21.56 12.86
C SER A 146 14.57 22.89 13.15
N LEU A 147 15.04 23.63 14.14
CA LEU A 147 14.60 25.00 14.39
C LEU A 147 15.22 25.99 13.39
N PRO A 148 14.49 27.04 13.01
CA PRO A 148 13.08 27.32 13.33
C PRO A 148 12.13 26.36 12.58
N VAL A 149 11.18 25.81 13.30
CA VAL A 149 10.19 24.89 12.74
C VAL A 149 8.94 25.66 12.26
N ASP A 150 8.43 25.29 11.09
CA ASP A 150 7.10 25.70 10.66
C ASP A 150 6.06 24.90 11.46
N PRO A 151 5.13 25.54 12.20
CA PRO A 151 4.09 24.85 12.95
C PRO A 151 3.23 23.90 12.10
N TYR A 152 3.00 24.20 10.84
CA TYR A 152 2.24 23.34 9.93
C TYR A 152 3.06 22.11 9.46
N GLU A 153 4.38 22.28 9.30
CA GLU A 153 5.27 21.13 9.07
C GLU A 153 5.23 20.20 10.29
N LEU A 154 5.37 20.76 11.50
CA LEU A 154 5.26 19.99 12.75
C LEU A 154 3.93 19.26 12.85
N LEU A 155 2.80 19.93 12.59
CA LEU A 155 1.47 19.33 12.58
C LEU A 155 1.41 18.13 11.63
N SER A 156 1.97 18.25 10.44
CA SER A 156 2.00 17.16 9.45
C SER A 156 2.79 15.95 9.96
N ARG A 157 3.91 16.19 10.65
CA ARG A 157 4.74 15.14 11.26
C ARG A 157 4.03 14.46 12.43
N VAL A 158 3.46 15.25 13.35
CA VAL A 158 2.68 14.72 14.49
C VAL A 158 1.53 13.85 13.98
N ARG A 159 0.77 14.30 12.99
CA ARG A 159 -0.32 13.53 12.36
C ARG A 159 0.17 12.21 11.76
N SER A 160 1.31 12.23 11.09
CA SER A 160 1.93 11.02 10.53
C SER A 160 2.33 10.02 11.62
N GLN A 161 2.92 10.50 12.72
CA GLN A 161 3.35 9.64 13.83
C GLN A 161 2.17 9.04 14.58
N ILE A 162 1.11 9.79 14.85
CA ILE A 162 -0.12 9.30 15.49
C ILE A 162 -0.79 8.21 14.61
N ARG A 163 -0.89 8.44 13.30
CA ARG A 163 -1.40 7.42 12.37
C ARG A 163 -0.58 6.13 12.42
N SER A 164 0.74 6.24 12.46
CA SER A 164 1.64 5.09 12.57
C SER A 164 1.46 4.34 13.89
N LYS A 165 1.20 5.06 15.00
CA LYS A 165 0.86 4.46 16.31
C LYS A 165 -0.42 3.63 16.21
N HIS A 166 -1.50 4.20 15.65
CA HIS A 166 -2.79 3.51 15.55
C HIS A 166 -2.67 2.19 14.77
N ILE A 167 -1.92 2.18 13.66
CA ILE A 167 -1.69 0.96 12.89
C ILE A 167 -0.92 -0.09 13.70
N ALA A 168 0.11 0.35 14.43
CA ALA A 168 0.90 -0.55 15.26
C ALA A 168 0.08 -1.15 16.43
N ASP A 169 -0.78 -0.34 17.05
CA ASP A 169 -1.64 -0.78 18.15
C ASP A 169 -2.73 -1.74 17.66
N GLU A 170 -3.34 -1.49 16.50
CA GLU A 170 -4.30 -2.41 15.88
C GLU A 170 -3.65 -3.77 15.56
N LEU A 171 -2.41 -3.75 15.03
CA LEU A 171 -1.70 -4.99 14.72
C LEU A 171 -1.37 -5.79 15.99
N ARG A 172 -0.94 -5.12 17.07
CA ARG A 172 -0.67 -5.78 18.36
C ARG A 172 -1.92 -6.43 18.93
N GLU A 173 -3.06 -5.74 18.87
CA GLU A 173 -4.32 -6.29 19.37
C GLU A 173 -4.77 -7.50 18.55
N ARG A 174 -4.62 -7.47 17.22
CA ARG A 174 -4.89 -8.62 16.35
C ARG A 174 -4.00 -9.82 16.69
N LEU A 175 -2.71 -9.58 16.95
CA LEU A 175 -1.77 -10.63 17.35
C LEU A 175 -2.16 -11.24 18.70
N ARG A 176 -2.53 -10.40 19.70
CA ARG A 176 -2.99 -10.84 21.02
C ARG A 176 -4.23 -11.75 20.90
N LEU A 177 -5.23 -11.32 20.13
CA LEU A 177 -6.44 -12.11 19.90
C LEU A 177 -6.15 -13.42 19.18
N ALA A 178 -5.19 -13.45 18.24
CA ALA A 178 -4.76 -14.66 17.55
C ALA A 178 -4.06 -15.64 18.51
N GLU A 179 -3.23 -15.15 19.43
CA GLU A 179 -2.57 -15.97 20.45
C GLU A 179 -3.58 -16.54 21.48
N GLU A 180 -4.55 -15.74 21.93
CA GLU A 180 -5.62 -16.19 22.80
C GLU A 180 -6.46 -17.31 22.15
N ASN A 181 -6.84 -17.14 20.90
CA ASN A 181 -7.56 -18.18 20.13
C ASN A 181 -6.72 -19.46 19.97
N ARG A 182 -5.39 -19.32 19.75
CA ARG A 182 -4.49 -20.47 19.66
C ARG A 182 -4.38 -21.25 20.97
N ASN A 183 -4.37 -20.54 22.10
CA ASN A 183 -4.33 -21.17 23.42
C ASN A 183 -5.64 -21.85 23.77
N THR A 184 -6.78 -21.25 23.43
CA THR A 184 -8.11 -21.85 23.62
C THR A 184 -8.27 -23.13 22.82
N ASN A 185 -7.84 -23.12 21.55
CA ASN A 185 -7.84 -24.33 20.72
C ASN A 185 -6.94 -25.44 21.26
N ARG A 186 -5.78 -25.11 21.87
CA ARG A 186 -4.91 -26.10 22.52
C ARG A 186 -5.58 -26.73 23.74
N GLN A 187 -6.32 -25.97 24.55
CA GLN A 187 -7.06 -26.47 25.70
C GLN A 187 -8.19 -27.39 25.29
N VAL A 188 -8.95 -27.06 24.24
CA VAL A 188 -10.00 -27.90 23.69
C VAL A 188 -9.43 -29.22 23.16
N VAL A 189 -8.31 -29.20 22.44
CA VAL A 189 -7.64 -30.42 21.97
C VAL A 189 -7.11 -31.27 23.12
N ALA A 190 -6.59 -30.65 24.18
CA ALA A 190 -6.14 -31.37 25.38
C ALA A 190 -7.31 -32.06 26.11
N ALA A 191 -8.44 -31.35 26.33
CA ALA A 191 -9.65 -31.89 26.95
C ALA A 191 -10.24 -33.06 26.17
N VAL A 192 -10.31 -32.96 24.85
CA VAL A 192 -10.78 -34.05 23.95
C VAL A 192 -9.86 -35.29 24.02
N ASN A 193 -8.56 -35.09 24.26
CA ASN A 193 -7.62 -36.20 24.40
C ASN A 193 -7.71 -36.91 25.76
N GLU A 194 -8.13 -36.22 26.79
CA GLU A 194 -8.32 -36.78 28.15
C GLU A 194 -9.60 -37.63 28.24
N GLU A 195 -10.71 -37.23 27.61
CA GLU A 195 -11.93 -38.05 27.50
C GLU A 195 -11.72 -39.32 26.68
N ARG A 196 -10.82 -39.36 25.73
CA ARG A 196 -10.48 -40.58 24.96
C ARG A 196 -9.80 -41.68 25.76
N ARG A 197 -9.27 -41.40 26.94
CA ARG A 197 -8.61 -42.39 27.80
C ARG A 197 -9.56 -43.24 28.60
N THR A 198 -10.80 -42.84 28.82
CA THR A 198 -11.78 -43.54 29.67
C THR A 198 -12.72 -44.47 28.92
N LEU A 199 -12.76 -44.45 27.60
CA LEU A 199 -13.65 -45.28 26.79
C LEU A 199 -12.97 -46.50 26.08
N ARG A 200 -11.99 -47.11 26.76
CA ARG A 200 -11.40 -48.37 26.27
C ARG A 200 -12.05 -49.55 26.95
N VAL A 201 -13.15 -50.04 26.42
CA VAL A 201 -13.48 -51.49 26.44
C VAL A 201 -14.51 -51.82 25.34
N GLY A 202 -14.17 -52.71 24.50
CA GLY A 202 -14.84 -53.65 23.66
C GLY A 202 -16.25 -53.33 23.08
N GLY A 203 -16.37 -53.20 21.80
CA GLY A 203 -17.65 -53.28 21.08
C GLY A 203 -17.99 -52.11 20.17
N LEU A 204 -17.18 -51.04 20.17
CA LEU A 204 -17.47 -49.78 19.46
C LEU A 204 -16.65 -49.57 18.16
N ALA A 205 -15.84 -50.55 17.76
CA ALA A 205 -14.91 -50.37 16.63
C ALA A 205 -15.62 -50.07 15.29
N THR A 206 -16.75 -50.70 15.05
CA THR A 206 -17.52 -50.50 13.80
C THR A 206 -18.29 -49.17 13.79
N ILE A 207 -18.83 -48.75 14.92
CA ILE A 207 -19.52 -47.45 15.05
C ILE A 207 -18.51 -46.33 15.00
N ILE A 208 -17.31 -46.50 15.59
CA ILE A 208 -16.21 -45.51 15.56
C ILE A 208 -15.69 -45.31 14.12
N VAL A 209 -15.59 -46.37 13.32
CA VAL A 209 -15.16 -46.26 11.91
C VAL A 209 -16.20 -45.53 11.07
N LEU A 210 -17.49 -45.76 11.29
CA LEU A 210 -18.56 -45.04 10.58
C LEU A 210 -18.67 -43.57 11.02
N ILE A 211 -18.51 -43.30 12.33
CA ILE A 211 -18.48 -41.94 12.85
C ILE A 211 -17.20 -41.21 12.39
N ALA A 212 -16.04 -41.88 12.39
CA ALA A 212 -14.80 -41.31 11.87
C ALA A 212 -14.88 -41.02 10.36
N ALA A 213 -15.48 -41.92 9.57
CA ALA A 213 -15.73 -41.69 8.14
C ALA A 213 -16.71 -40.54 7.92
N GLY A 214 -17.77 -40.42 8.73
CA GLY A 214 -18.71 -39.29 8.70
C GLY A 214 -18.08 -38.00 9.16
N LEU A 215 -17.22 -38.01 10.18
CA LEU A 215 -16.48 -36.85 10.66
C LEU A 215 -15.38 -36.40 9.68
N VAL A 216 -14.70 -37.33 9.03
CA VAL A 216 -13.74 -37.04 7.95
C VAL A 216 -14.48 -36.44 6.75
N PHE A 217 -15.66 -36.96 6.42
CA PHE A 217 -16.49 -36.35 5.36
C PHE A 217 -17.00 -34.96 5.75
N LEU A 218 -17.49 -34.76 6.96
CA LEU A 218 -17.93 -33.45 7.47
C LEU A 218 -16.76 -32.48 7.62
N PHE A 219 -15.62 -32.94 8.10
CA PHE A 219 -14.41 -32.11 8.19
C PHE A 219 -13.88 -31.75 6.81
N SER A 220 -13.84 -32.69 5.86
CA SER A 220 -13.50 -32.42 4.47
C SER A 220 -14.50 -31.45 3.83
N TYR A 221 -15.78 -31.61 4.11
CA TYR A 221 -16.85 -30.74 3.62
C TYR A 221 -16.75 -29.34 4.23
N HIS A 222 -16.54 -29.20 5.55
CA HIS A 222 -16.30 -27.90 6.20
C HIS A 222 -15.02 -27.24 5.74
N ARG A 223 -13.94 -27.98 5.62
CA ARG A 223 -12.66 -27.48 5.12
C ARG A 223 -12.78 -27.00 3.68
N THR A 224 -13.52 -27.74 2.85
CA THR A 224 -13.78 -27.32 1.46
C THR A 224 -14.65 -26.06 1.41
N GLN A 225 -15.62 -25.91 2.32
CA GLN A 225 -16.46 -24.70 2.43
C GLN A 225 -15.67 -23.48 2.91
N GLU A 226 -14.82 -23.65 3.94
CA GLU A 226 -13.95 -22.55 4.40
C GLU A 226 -12.91 -22.16 3.35
N GLN A 227 -12.32 -23.12 2.65
CA GLN A 227 -11.40 -22.87 1.55
C GLN A 227 -12.09 -22.14 0.40
N ASN A 228 -13.28 -22.55 0.00
CA ASN A 228 -14.07 -21.87 -1.03
C ASN A 228 -14.38 -20.42 -0.61
N THR A 229 -14.74 -20.17 0.65
CA THR A 229 -15.03 -18.83 1.15
C THR A 229 -13.79 -17.91 1.07
N ARG A 230 -12.60 -18.44 1.36
CA ARG A 230 -11.33 -17.70 1.27
C ARG A 230 -10.96 -17.40 -0.18
N VAL A 231 -11.12 -18.38 -1.09
CA VAL A 231 -10.93 -18.19 -2.53
C VAL A 231 -11.86 -17.10 -3.06
N TYR A 232 -13.14 -17.13 -2.66
CA TYR A 232 -14.10 -16.09 -3.04
C TYR A 232 -13.70 -14.72 -2.53
N ALA A 233 -13.26 -14.61 -1.27
CA ALA A 233 -12.79 -13.34 -0.70
C ALA A 233 -11.54 -12.81 -1.42
N ALA A 234 -10.60 -13.69 -1.79
CA ALA A 234 -9.41 -13.32 -2.54
C ALA A 234 -9.74 -12.85 -3.96
N ILE A 235 -10.61 -13.57 -4.67
CA ILE A 235 -11.08 -13.15 -6.00
C ILE A 235 -11.80 -11.80 -5.92
N THR A 236 -12.64 -11.57 -4.93
CA THR A 236 -13.36 -10.29 -4.75
C THR A 236 -12.40 -9.12 -4.50
N ARG A 237 -11.32 -9.35 -3.75
CA ARG A 237 -10.28 -8.32 -3.51
C ARG A 237 -9.43 -8.04 -4.75
N LEU A 238 -9.14 -9.07 -5.55
CA LEU A 238 -8.35 -8.96 -6.78
C LEU A 238 -9.19 -8.52 -7.99
N GLN A 239 -10.53 -8.51 -7.85
CA GLN A 239 -11.42 -8.16 -8.94
C GLN A 239 -11.35 -6.69 -9.32
N THR A 240 -10.69 -6.43 -10.42
CA THR A 240 -11.05 -5.42 -11.39
C THR A 240 -11.73 -6.09 -12.60
N GLY A 241 -12.64 -7.02 -12.34
CA GLY A 241 -13.48 -7.64 -13.36
C GLY A 241 -14.37 -6.58 -14.04
N MET A 242 -15.10 -6.95 -15.09
CA MET A 242 -15.97 -6.07 -15.89
C MET A 242 -16.45 -4.84 -15.10
N LEU A 243 -15.88 -3.69 -15.40
CA LEU A 243 -16.28 -2.42 -14.79
C LEU A 243 -17.59 -2.01 -15.46
N THR A 244 -18.70 -2.02 -14.75
CA THR A 244 -19.92 -1.40 -15.26
C THR A 244 -19.68 0.08 -15.52
N GLN A 245 -20.45 0.68 -16.43
CA GLN A 245 -20.34 2.10 -16.74
C GLN A 245 -20.43 2.96 -15.47
N GLN A 246 -21.29 2.58 -14.52
CA GLN A 246 -21.45 3.25 -13.23
C GLN A 246 -20.21 3.09 -12.33
N GLN A 247 -19.62 1.89 -12.27
CA GLN A 247 -18.40 1.62 -11.49
C GLN A 247 -17.20 2.40 -12.01
N LEU A 248 -17.06 2.57 -13.31
CA LEU A 248 -15.99 3.36 -13.91
C LEU A 248 -16.09 4.85 -13.55
N VAL A 249 -17.29 5.40 -13.59
CA VAL A 249 -17.57 6.79 -13.21
C VAL A 249 -17.37 6.99 -11.71
N GLU A 250 -17.87 6.05 -10.88
CA GLU A 250 -17.70 6.13 -9.43
C GLU A 250 -16.23 5.95 -9.01
N ARG A 251 -15.48 5.05 -9.66
CA ARG A 251 -14.06 4.87 -9.44
C ARG A 251 -13.26 6.14 -9.76
N SER A 252 -13.59 6.81 -10.86
CA SER A 252 -13.01 8.09 -11.20
C SER A 252 -13.31 9.18 -10.18
N ARG A 253 -14.57 9.25 -9.70
CA ARG A 253 -14.96 10.22 -8.68
C ARG A 253 -14.18 10.02 -7.39
N ARG A 254 -14.08 8.79 -6.87
CA ARG A 254 -13.28 8.45 -5.68
C ARG A 254 -11.80 8.75 -5.88
N ALA A 255 -11.24 8.35 -7.03
CA ALA A 255 -9.86 8.64 -7.35
C ALA A 255 -9.56 10.15 -7.40
N SER A 256 -10.50 10.97 -7.86
CA SER A 256 -10.37 12.43 -7.86
C SER A 256 -10.45 13.04 -6.45
N GLU A 257 -11.15 12.41 -5.53
CA GLU A 257 -11.23 12.80 -4.12
C GLU A 257 -9.96 12.41 -3.35
N ASP A 258 -9.39 11.23 -3.64
CA ASP A 258 -8.19 10.69 -2.98
C ASP A 258 -6.88 11.30 -3.51
N VAL A 259 -6.84 11.64 -4.80
CA VAL A 259 -5.71 12.33 -5.44
C VAL A 259 -5.84 13.82 -5.17
N GLY A 260 -5.44 14.27 -3.99
CA GLY A 260 -5.39 15.69 -3.64
C GLY A 260 -4.56 16.51 -4.63
N PRO A 261 -4.58 17.86 -4.58
CA PRO A 261 -3.97 18.78 -5.54
C PRO A 261 -2.44 18.69 -5.68
N SER A 262 -1.81 17.69 -5.09
CA SER A 262 -0.35 17.46 -5.05
C SER A 262 0.32 17.05 -6.37
N LEU A 263 -0.41 16.80 -7.44
CA LEU A 263 0.15 16.23 -8.68
C LEU A 263 0.31 17.22 -9.85
N SER A 264 0.13 18.51 -9.61
CA SER A 264 0.47 19.54 -10.61
C SER A 264 1.93 19.99 -10.44
N PRO A 265 2.71 20.15 -11.53
CA PRO A 265 4.05 20.74 -11.49
C PRO A 265 4.03 22.26 -11.24
N ALA A 266 2.90 22.80 -10.75
CA ALA A 266 2.74 24.20 -10.44
C ALA A 266 3.55 24.55 -9.19
N SER A 267 4.59 25.35 -9.40
CA SER A 267 5.35 26.16 -8.42
C SER A 267 5.44 25.51 -7.02
N ASP A 268 6.56 24.83 -6.79
CA ASP A 268 6.97 24.35 -5.48
C ASP A 268 6.77 25.45 -4.43
N PRO A 269 5.82 25.32 -3.46
CA PRO A 269 5.56 26.34 -2.46
C PRO A 269 6.82 26.71 -1.68
N GLN A 270 7.73 25.75 -1.51
CA GLN A 270 9.00 25.91 -0.83
C GLN A 270 9.96 26.80 -1.66
N LYS A 271 9.97 26.64 -2.97
CA LYS A 271 10.77 27.50 -3.87
C LYS A 271 10.27 28.94 -3.83
N LEU A 272 8.97 29.16 -3.86
CA LEU A 272 8.37 30.49 -3.78
C LEU A 272 8.66 31.19 -2.44
N GLN A 273 8.60 30.45 -1.32
CA GLN A 273 8.95 30.96 0.00
C GLN A 273 10.43 31.33 0.09
N LEU A 274 11.32 30.50 -0.44
CA LEU A 274 12.75 30.77 -0.46
C LEU A 274 13.10 31.98 -1.36
N GLN A 275 12.40 32.13 -2.49
CA GLN A 275 12.55 33.32 -3.34
C GLN A 275 12.14 34.60 -2.61
N LYS A 276 10.96 34.62 -1.96
CA LYS A 276 10.52 35.75 -1.13
C LYS A 276 11.51 36.09 -0.02
N LYS A 277 12.02 35.05 0.67
CA LYS A 277 13.01 35.21 1.74
C LYS A 277 14.33 35.71 1.23
N SER A 278 14.78 35.30 0.04
CA SER A 278 15.98 35.84 -0.61
C SER A 278 15.83 37.35 -0.95
N GLU A 279 14.67 37.74 -1.51
CA GLU A 279 14.37 39.14 -1.82
C GLU A 279 14.31 40.02 -0.55
N GLU A 280 13.67 39.53 0.51
CA GLU A 280 13.61 40.21 1.81
C GLU A 280 15.00 40.40 2.41
N LEU A 281 15.85 39.38 2.40
CA LEU A 281 17.23 39.46 2.89
C LEU A 281 18.07 40.43 2.06
N ARG A 282 17.92 40.42 0.73
CA ARG A 282 18.59 41.38 -0.17
C ARG A 282 18.16 42.84 0.12
N SER A 283 16.85 43.04 0.35
CA SER A 283 16.31 44.38 0.71
C SER A 283 16.89 44.85 2.04
N LYS A 284 16.93 44.04 3.09
CA LYS A 284 17.52 44.37 4.39
C LYS A 284 19.02 44.71 4.30
N ILE A 285 19.75 43.98 3.48
CA ILE A 285 21.17 44.26 3.23
C ILE A 285 21.36 45.61 2.50
N SER A 286 20.47 45.95 1.55
CA SER A 286 20.54 47.17 0.77
C SER A 286 20.13 48.42 1.57
N THR A 287 19.26 48.28 2.59
CA THR A 287 18.82 49.38 3.46
C THR A 287 19.82 49.75 4.57
N GLY A 288 20.96 49.06 4.65
CA GLY A 288 22.09 49.50 5.49
C GLY A 288 21.95 49.22 6.99
N GLU A 289 21.19 48.23 7.39
CA GLU A 289 21.18 47.70 8.77
C GLU A 289 22.56 47.12 9.11
N THR A 290 23.42 47.96 9.71
CA THR A 290 24.87 47.72 9.84
C THR A 290 25.24 46.75 10.97
N GLU A 291 24.40 46.54 11.96
CA GLU A 291 24.76 45.72 13.14
C GLU A 291 24.78 44.19 12.90
N ASN A 292 24.18 43.70 11.80
CA ASN A 292 24.10 42.27 11.49
C ASN A 292 24.40 41.92 10.01
N ALA A 293 25.13 42.77 9.28
CA ALA A 293 25.37 42.61 7.84
C ALA A 293 26.05 41.26 7.48
N SER A 294 26.94 40.75 8.33
CA SER A 294 27.60 39.45 8.12
C SER A 294 26.64 38.28 8.30
N VAL A 295 25.75 38.35 9.30
CA VAL A 295 24.72 37.32 9.56
C VAL A 295 23.70 37.29 8.42
N LEU A 296 23.23 38.47 7.98
CA LEU A 296 22.28 38.58 6.86
C LEU A 296 22.88 38.03 5.54
N ARG A 297 24.17 38.33 5.27
CA ARG A 297 24.87 37.75 4.10
C ARG A 297 25.03 36.26 4.17
N ASN A 298 25.32 35.70 5.34
CA ASN A 298 25.40 34.24 5.54
C ASN A 298 24.03 33.57 5.34
N GLN A 299 22.95 34.18 5.87
CA GLN A 299 21.59 33.71 5.66
C GLN A 299 21.17 33.76 4.19
N LEU A 300 21.49 34.86 3.49
CA LEU A 300 21.23 35.02 2.07
C LEU A 300 21.96 33.92 1.26
N SER A 301 23.26 33.72 1.51
CA SER A 301 24.07 32.71 0.86
C SER A 301 23.49 31.30 1.07
N ALA A 302 23.03 30.99 2.28
CA ALA A 302 22.38 29.71 2.57
C ALA A 302 21.05 29.52 1.82
N VAL A 303 20.22 30.57 1.75
CA VAL A 303 18.95 30.56 1.00
C VAL A 303 19.20 30.43 -0.49
N GLU A 304 20.16 31.19 -1.05
CA GLU A 304 20.53 31.13 -2.47
C GLU A 304 21.11 29.78 -2.85
N SER A 305 21.95 29.19 -1.99
CA SER A 305 22.48 27.83 -2.19
C SER A 305 21.36 26.79 -2.22
N ARG A 306 20.36 26.92 -1.35
CA ARG A 306 19.21 26.02 -1.33
C ARG A 306 18.30 26.19 -2.56
N LEU A 307 18.08 27.44 -3.01
CA LEU A 307 17.37 27.73 -4.25
C LEU A 307 18.07 27.12 -5.46
N GLN A 308 19.38 27.31 -5.57
CA GLN A 308 20.18 26.74 -6.66
C GLN A 308 20.12 25.20 -6.67
N LYS A 309 20.13 24.58 -5.49
CA LYS A 309 19.96 23.12 -5.37
C LYS A 309 18.60 22.68 -5.91
N LEU A 310 17.50 23.29 -5.45
CA LEU A 310 16.15 22.98 -5.92
C LEU A 310 15.96 23.22 -7.41
N GLU A 311 16.56 24.27 -7.96
CA GLU A 311 16.52 24.53 -9.40
C GLU A 311 17.29 23.48 -10.22
N THR A 312 18.41 23.03 -9.70
CA THR A 312 19.21 21.98 -10.34
C THR A 312 18.46 20.65 -10.33
N GLU A 313 17.83 20.31 -9.19
CA GLU A 313 17.01 19.11 -9.05
C GLU A 313 15.77 19.16 -9.94
N GLY A 314 15.11 20.32 -10.03
CA GLY A 314 13.97 20.54 -10.93
C GLY A 314 14.34 20.39 -12.40
N LYS A 315 15.45 20.98 -12.84
CA LYS A 315 15.97 20.84 -14.21
C LYS A 315 16.35 19.40 -14.53
N PHE A 316 16.91 18.68 -13.55
CA PHE A 316 17.22 17.26 -13.70
C PHE A 316 15.95 16.44 -13.95
N ALA A 317 14.92 16.63 -13.11
CA ALA A 317 13.65 15.92 -13.28
C ALA A 317 13.00 16.24 -14.64
N GLU A 318 12.98 17.51 -15.03
CA GLU A 318 12.45 17.94 -16.32
C GLU A 318 13.20 17.27 -17.49
N ALA A 319 14.52 17.21 -17.44
CA ALA A 319 15.33 16.56 -18.44
C ALA A 319 15.06 15.04 -18.54
N VAL A 320 14.87 14.37 -17.41
CA VAL A 320 14.51 12.94 -17.36
C VAL A 320 13.14 12.71 -17.99
N ILE A 321 12.14 13.53 -17.63
CA ILE A 321 10.78 13.45 -18.17
C ILE A 321 10.82 13.62 -19.69
N GLN A 322 11.38 14.74 -20.16
CA GLN A 322 11.45 15.03 -21.60
C GLN A 322 12.17 13.96 -22.39
N SER A 323 13.20 13.34 -21.80
CA SER A 323 14.00 12.34 -22.49
C SER A 323 13.37 10.94 -22.50
N TYR A 324 12.64 10.56 -21.44
CA TYR A 324 12.29 9.16 -21.20
C TYR A 324 10.82 8.88 -20.90
N GLU A 325 9.95 9.91 -20.72
CA GLU A 325 8.51 9.68 -20.55
C GLU A 325 7.93 8.72 -21.60
N PRO A 326 8.22 8.87 -22.93
CA PRO A 326 7.70 7.96 -23.94
C PRO A 326 8.18 6.51 -23.82
N SER A 327 9.26 6.28 -23.04
CA SER A 327 9.88 4.96 -22.89
C SER A 327 9.36 4.20 -21.66
N ILE A 328 8.46 4.81 -20.88
CA ILE A 328 7.83 4.21 -19.69
C ILE A 328 6.45 3.72 -20.10
N CYS A 329 6.18 2.44 -19.91
CA CYS A 329 4.87 1.87 -20.24
C CYS A 329 4.09 1.46 -18.99
N LEU A 330 2.77 1.56 -19.08
CA LEU A 330 1.85 0.86 -18.21
C LEU A 330 1.72 -0.58 -18.73
N ILE A 331 2.01 -1.55 -17.89
CA ILE A 331 1.82 -2.96 -18.19
C ILE A 331 0.47 -3.39 -17.60
N HIS A 332 -0.35 -3.98 -18.44
CA HIS A 332 -1.59 -4.65 -18.06
C HIS A 332 -1.43 -6.15 -18.29
N VAL A 333 -1.71 -6.93 -17.26
CA VAL A 333 -1.71 -8.38 -17.29
C VAL A 333 -3.10 -8.86 -16.90
N ALA A 334 -3.77 -9.55 -17.81
CA ALA A 334 -5.00 -10.27 -17.55
C ALA A 334 -4.68 -11.76 -17.41
N LEU A 335 -5.10 -12.35 -16.31
CA LEU A 335 -4.95 -13.77 -16.06
C LEU A 335 -6.30 -14.41 -15.75
N ALA A 336 -6.46 -15.63 -16.22
CA ALA A 336 -7.55 -16.53 -15.85
C ALA A 336 -7.03 -17.64 -14.95
N LEU A 337 -7.93 -18.28 -14.26
CA LEU A 337 -7.64 -19.46 -13.46
C LEU A 337 -8.28 -20.68 -14.14
N ARG A 338 -7.55 -21.80 -14.21
CA ARG A 338 -8.11 -23.08 -14.68
C ARG A 338 -7.82 -24.18 -13.67
N ASP A 339 -8.69 -25.16 -13.63
CA ASP A 339 -8.47 -26.35 -12.84
C ASP A 339 -7.37 -27.21 -13.49
N ARG A 340 -6.36 -27.58 -12.71
CA ARG A 340 -5.17 -28.30 -13.18
C ARG A 340 -5.49 -29.70 -13.68
N THR A 341 -6.54 -30.32 -13.14
CA THR A 341 -6.92 -31.70 -13.45
C THR A 341 -7.80 -31.79 -14.69
N THR A 342 -8.79 -30.89 -14.79
CA THR A 342 -9.77 -30.93 -15.88
C THR A 342 -9.43 -29.98 -17.02
N GLY A 343 -8.55 -29.01 -16.80
CA GLY A 343 -8.23 -27.95 -17.75
C GLY A 343 -9.36 -26.92 -17.94
N LEU A 344 -10.48 -27.06 -17.21
CA LEU A 344 -11.60 -26.14 -17.31
C LEU A 344 -11.26 -24.80 -16.65
N ARG A 345 -11.66 -23.72 -17.30
CA ARG A 345 -11.45 -22.36 -16.78
C ARG A 345 -12.51 -21.99 -15.75
N LEU A 346 -12.15 -21.10 -14.85
CA LEU A 346 -13.05 -20.60 -13.83
C LEU A 346 -13.96 -19.52 -14.41
N HIS A 347 -15.27 -19.68 -14.24
CA HIS A 347 -16.31 -18.79 -14.72
C HIS A 347 -17.14 -18.26 -13.55
N TYR A 348 -17.77 -17.13 -13.72
CA TYR A 348 -18.90 -16.76 -12.88
C TYR A 348 -20.02 -17.79 -13.11
N ALA A 349 -20.61 -18.31 -12.02
CA ALA A 349 -21.70 -19.28 -12.15
C ALA A 349 -22.89 -18.66 -12.87
N GLU A 350 -23.22 -17.44 -12.49
CA GLU A 350 -24.33 -16.63 -13.05
C GLU A 350 -23.99 -15.15 -13.00
N VAL A 351 -24.60 -14.39 -13.90
CA VAL A 351 -24.55 -12.91 -13.90
C VAL A 351 -25.96 -12.33 -13.87
N THR A 352 -26.10 -11.12 -13.35
CA THR A 352 -27.34 -10.34 -13.38
C THR A 352 -27.65 -9.86 -14.80
N SER A 353 -28.84 -9.29 -15.01
CA SER A 353 -29.20 -8.65 -16.27
C SER A 353 -28.28 -7.51 -16.68
N ASN A 354 -27.57 -6.90 -15.73
CA ASN A 354 -26.60 -5.82 -15.95
C ASN A 354 -25.17 -6.34 -16.20
N GLY A 355 -24.98 -7.66 -16.25
CA GLY A 355 -23.66 -8.27 -16.43
C GLY A 355 -22.81 -8.40 -15.16
N GLU A 356 -23.34 -8.02 -13.99
CA GLU A 356 -22.63 -8.16 -12.71
C GLU A 356 -22.71 -9.60 -12.20
N PRO A 357 -21.62 -10.14 -11.61
CA PRO A 357 -21.66 -11.45 -10.99
C PRO A 357 -22.72 -11.53 -9.90
N LYS A 358 -23.50 -12.60 -9.88
CA LYS A 358 -24.33 -12.89 -8.71
C LYS A 358 -23.43 -13.27 -7.53
N VAL A 359 -23.82 -12.79 -6.35
CA VAL A 359 -23.07 -12.99 -5.11
C VAL A 359 -23.86 -13.86 -4.14
N ASP A 360 -23.14 -14.50 -3.20
CA ASP A 360 -23.73 -15.20 -2.07
C ASP A 360 -24.17 -14.22 -0.95
N GLU A 361 -24.69 -14.75 0.14
CA GLU A 361 -25.14 -13.96 1.31
C GLU A 361 -24.00 -13.16 1.98
N ARG A 362 -22.74 -13.52 1.71
CA ARG A 362 -21.53 -12.84 2.19
C ARG A 362 -20.94 -11.87 1.17
N ASN A 363 -21.69 -11.59 0.09
CA ASN A 363 -21.25 -10.74 -1.02
C ASN A 363 -20.05 -11.28 -1.83
N ASN A 364 -19.84 -12.61 -1.84
CA ASN A 364 -18.83 -13.24 -2.69
C ASN A 364 -19.44 -13.65 -4.03
N PRO A 365 -18.75 -13.46 -5.16
CA PRO A 365 -19.25 -13.90 -6.45
C PRO A 365 -19.36 -15.43 -6.52
N LEU A 366 -20.45 -15.90 -7.10
CA LEU A 366 -20.63 -17.33 -7.33
C LEU A 366 -19.77 -17.80 -8.50
N LEU A 367 -18.85 -18.74 -8.24
CA LEU A 367 -17.89 -19.26 -9.21
C LEU A 367 -18.18 -20.70 -9.56
N SER A 368 -17.80 -21.11 -10.77
CA SER A 368 -18.01 -22.46 -11.27
C SER A 368 -17.01 -22.82 -12.37
N LEU A 369 -16.56 -24.06 -12.41
CA LEU A 369 -15.78 -24.59 -13.54
C LEU A 369 -16.66 -24.95 -14.74
N THR A 370 -17.98 -25.05 -14.56
CA THR A 370 -18.97 -25.43 -15.59
C THR A 370 -20.06 -24.40 -15.75
N GLY A 371 -19.89 -23.20 -15.16
CA GLY A 371 -20.84 -22.09 -15.24
C GLY A 371 -20.99 -21.55 -16.65
N LYS A 372 -22.14 -20.91 -16.89
CA LYS A 372 -22.47 -20.28 -18.19
C LYS A 372 -22.12 -18.78 -18.21
N GLY A 373 -21.67 -18.23 -17.08
CA GLY A 373 -21.25 -16.83 -17.00
C GLY A 373 -19.89 -16.60 -17.70
N PRO A 374 -19.47 -15.34 -17.80
CA PRO A 374 -18.18 -15.01 -18.38
C PRO A 374 -17.02 -15.60 -17.56
N GLU A 375 -15.89 -15.80 -18.20
CA GLU A 375 -14.65 -16.24 -17.56
C GLU A 375 -14.17 -15.22 -16.52
N VAL A 376 -13.62 -15.71 -15.42
CA VAL A 376 -13.07 -14.86 -14.36
C VAL A 376 -11.68 -14.41 -14.78
N HIS A 377 -11.52 -13.11 -15.01
CA HIS A 377 -10.24 -12.48 -15.30
C HIS A 377 -9.78 -11.63 -14.11
N LEU A 378 -8.53 -11.82 -13.72
CA LEU A 378 -7.84 -10.98 -12.75
C LEU A 378 -6.93 -10.01 -13.53
N ASN A 379 -7.10 -8.71 -13.30
CA ASN A 379 -6.35 -7.68 -13.99
C ASN A 379 -5.32 -7.08 -13.03
N VAL A 380 -4.05 -7.16 -13.43
CA VAL A 380 -2.92 -6.62 -12.68
C VAL A 380 -2.25 -5.54 -13.52
N PHE A 381 -1.88 -4.46 -12.86
CA PHE A 381 -1.20 -3.34 -13.48
C PHE A 381 0.16 -3.11 -12.84
N GLY A 382 1.13 -2.77 -13.65
CA GLY A 382 2.46 -2.39 -13.21
C GLY A 382 3.10 -1.41 -14.16
N THR A 383 4.29 -1.01 -13.85
CA THR A 383 5.13 -0.15 -14.68
C THR A 383 6.22 -0.99 -15.35
N GLY A 384 6.58 -0.62 -16.56
CA GLY A 384 7.77 -1.13 -17.22
C GLY A 384 8.47 -0.02 -17.99
N PHE A 385 9.69 -0.28 -18.44
CA PHE A 385 10.44 0.66 -19.25
C PHE A 385 11.31 -0.04 -20.29
N LEU A 386 11.42 0.58 -21.46
CA LEU A 386 12.19 0.04 -22.57
C LEU A 386 13.69 0.08 -22.25
N ALA A 387 14.28 -1.10 -22.08
CA ALA A 387 15.68 -1.25 -21.67
C ALA A 387 16.63 -1.61 -22.81
N SER A 388 16.11 -2.02 -23.96
CA SER A 388 16.92 -2.31 -25.13
C SER A 388 16.19 -2.00 -26.45
N ASN A 389 16.96 -1.75 -27.51
CA ASN A 389 16.43 -1.58 -28.87
C ASN A 389 15.84 -2.86 -29.49
N LYS A 390 15.93 -4.00 -28.79
CA LYS A 390 15.34 -5.28 -29.19
C LYS A 390 13.91 -5.46 -28.69
N GLY A 391 13.31 -4.42 -28.11
CA GLY A 391 11.95 -4.46 -27.56
C GLY A 391 11.87 -5.10 -26.19
N GLN A 392 12.99 -5.19 -25.47
CA GLN A 392 13.02 -5.72 -24.11
C GLN A 392 12.66 -4.62 -23.10
N ILE A 393 11.67 -4.89 -22.28
CA ILE A 393 11.12 -4.03 -21.23
C ILE A 393 11.48 -4.65 -19.89
N LEU A 394 12.09 -3.87 -19.00
CA LEU A 394 12.32 -4.25 -17.63
C LEU A 394 11.09 -3.92 -16.77
N THR A 395 10.75 -4.83 -15.89
CA THR A 395 9.69 -4.70 -14.89
C THR A 395 9.99 -5.60 -13.68
N ASN A 396 9.06 -5.70 -12.72
CA ASN A 396 9.17 -6.67 -11.64
C ASN A 396 8.67 -8.06 -12.04
N HIS A 397 9.16 -9.08 -11.36
CA HIS A 397 8.71 -10.47 -11.52
C HIS A 397 7.22 -10.59 -11.16
N HIS A 398 6.78 -10.04 -10.03
CA HIS A 398 5.38 -10.06 -9.61
C HIS A 398 4.42 -9.29 -10.55
N VAL A 399 4.93 -8.43 -11.44
CA VAL A 399 4.13 -7.81 -12.50
C VAL A 399 4.00 -8.75 -13.70
N ALA A 400 5.11 -9.41 -14.08
CA ALA A 400 5.12 -10.36 -15.19
C ALA A 400 4.41 -11.69 -14.86
N GLU A 401 4.48 -12.11 -13.60
CA GLU A 401 3.80 -13.28 -13.04
C GLU A 401 3.08 -12.89 -11.74
N PRO A 402 1.84 -12.41 -11.82
CA PRO A 402 1.11 -11.88 -10.65
C PRO A 402 0.88 -12.86 -9.51
N TRP A 403 1.07 -14.13 -9.74
CA TRP A 403 0.97 -15.18 -8.71
C TRP A 403 2.27 -15.37 -7.91
N TRP A 404 3.39 -14.79 -8.36
CA TRP A 404 4.66 -14.92 -7.67
C TRP A 404 4.65 -14.11 -6.35
N GLN A 405 4.91 -14.79 -5.23
CA GLN A 405 4.86 -14.22 -3.87
C GLN A 405 3.53 -13.52 -3.52
N ASN A 406 2.44 -13.97 -4.11
CA ASN A 406 1.10 -13.48 -3.83
C ASN A 406 0.35 -14.53 -2.99
N ASP A 407 0.19 -14.24 -1.69
CA ASP A 407 -0.43 -15.19 -0.74
C ASP A 407 -1.90 -15.48 -1.09
N GLU A 408 -2.64 -14.51 -1.64
CA GLU A 408 -4.04 -14.71 -2.02
C GLU A 408 -4.18 -15.66 -3.22
N LEU A 409 -3.33 -15.49 -4.23
CA LEU A 409 -3.29 -16.40 -5.39
C LEU A 409 -2.71 -17.77 -5.01
N LYS A 410 -1.74 -17.81 -4.10
CA LYS A 410 -1.17 -19.06 -3.61
C LYS A 410 -2.21 -19.99 -3.01
N GLU A 411 -3.13 -19.47 -2.20
CA GLU A 411 -4.23 -20.29 -1.66
C GLU A 411 -5.06 -20.95 -2.77
N MET A 412 -5.32 -20.27 -3.87
CA MET A 412 -6.05 -20.83 -5.02
C MET A 412 -5.23 -21.87 -5.77
N LEU A 413 -3.94 -21.63 -5.94
CA LEU A 413 -3.03 -22.58 -6.60
C LEU A 413 -2.85 -23.85 -5.79
N ASP A 414 -2.82 -23.76 -4.46
CA ASP A 414 -2.75 -24.88 -3.54
C ASP A 414 -4.04 -25.74 -3.57
N GLN A 415 -5.17 -25.17 -4.02
CA GLN A 415 -6.43 -25.86 -4.22
C GLN A 415 -6.57 -26.54 -5.59
N GLY A 416 -5.52 -26.54 -6.39
CA GLY A 416 -5.50 -27.20 -7.69
C GLY A 416 -5.86 -26.32 -8.88
N LEU A 417 -6.03 -25.02 -8.66
CA LEU A 417 -6.10 -24.06 -9.76
C LEU A 417 -4.69 -23.73 -10.26
N GLU A 418 -4.58 -23.32 -11.51
CA GLU A 418 -3.36 -22.78 -12.08
C GLU A 418 -3.64 -21.49 -12.86
N PRO A 419 -2.73 -20.51 -12.80
CA PRO A 419 -2.89 -19.25 -13.49
C PRO A 419 -2.56 -19.41 -14.97
N VAL A 420 -3.32 -18.75 -15.82
CA VAL A 420 -3.08 -18.65 -17.25
C VAL A 420 -3.12 -17.19 -17.66
N ILE A 421 -2.00 -16.64 -18.10
CA ILE A 421 -1.99 -15.30 -18.67
C ILE A 421 -2.80 -15.35 -19.98
N THR A 422 -3.91 -14.63 -20.00
CA THR A 422 -4.78 -14.51 -21.19
C THR A 422 -4.37 -13.34 -22.05
N GLU A 423 -3.80 -12.30 -21.42
CA GLU A 423 -3.33 -11.10 -22.09
C GLU A 423 -2.21 -10.46 -21.29
N MET A 424 -1.18 -9.95 -21.99
CA MET A 424 -0.16 -9.09 -21.43
C MET A 424 0.17 -8.00 -22.43
N THR A 425 -0.11 -6.76 -22.07
CA THR A 425 -0.05 -5.61 -22.97
C THR A 425 0.69 -4.45 -22.33
N ALA A 426 1.58 -3.82 -23.10
CA ALA A 426 2.28 -2.60 -22.71
C ALA A 426 1.68 -1.38 -23.42
N TYR A 427 1.31 -0.35 -22.68
CA TYR A 427 0.77 0.91 -23.20
C TYR A 427 1.80 2.02 -23.00
N PHE A 428 2.31 2.55 -24.10
CA PHE A 428 3.29 3.63 -24.09
C PHE A 428 2.63 5.00 -24.29
N PRO A 429 3.13 6.07 -23.63
CA PRO A 429 2.66 7.43 -23.89
C PRO A 429 2.76 7.81 -25.36
N GLY A 430 1.70 8.41 -25.91
CA GLY A 430 1.66 8.82 -27.31
C GLY A 430 1.41 7.71 -28.34
N VAL A 431 1.35 6.43 -27.90
CA VAL A 431 0.99 5.30 -28.76
C VAL A 431 -0.51 5.03 -28.60
N PRO A 432 -1.32 5.07 -29.70
CA PRO A 432 -2.77 5.02 -29.61
C PRO A 432 -3.35 3.60 -29.38
N HIS A 433 -2.53 2.61 -29.17
CA HIS A 433 -2.92 1.21 -28.97
C HIS A 433 -1.93 0.49 -28.07
N GLY A 434 -2.36 -0.60 -27.46
CA GLY A 434 -1.49 -1.48 -26.68
C GLY A 434 -0.53 -2.28 -27.57
N VAL A 435 0.59 -2.66 -27.03
CA VAL A 435 1.59 -3.54 -27.63
C VAL A 435 1.57 -4.86 -26.89
N ASP A 436 1.28 -5.94 -27.59
CA ASP A 436 1.34 -7.29 -27.00
C ASP A 436 2.79 -7.61 -26.59
N ILE A 437 2.96 -8.03 -25.36
CA ILE A 437 4.25 -8.41 -24.79
C ILE A 437 4.17 -9.81 -24.18
N LYS A 438 5.34 -10.43 -24.01
CA LYS A 438 5.46 -11.76 -23.38
C LYS A 438 6.65 -11.77 -22.44
N THR A 439 6.57 -12.54 -21.40
CA THR A 439 7.70 -12.80 -20.51
C THR A 439 8.83 -13.49 -21.28
N GLU A 440 10.01 -12.87 -21.29
CA GLU A 440 11.21 -13.41 -21.96
C GLU A 440 12.15 -14.07 -20.94
N LYS A 441 12.42 -13.38 -19.83
CA LYS A 441 13.30 -13.89 -18.77
C LYS A 441 12.83 -13.39 -17.40
N ILE A 442 13.03 -14.23 -16.40
CA ILE A 442 12.72 -13.93 -15.00
C ILE A 442 13.96 -14.16 -14.14
N SER A 443 14.21 -13.29 -13.19
CA SER A 443 15.29 -13.48 -12.24
C SER A 443 14.88 -14.51 -11.17
N SER A 444 15.78 -15.43 -10.88
CA SER A 444 15.60 -16.41 -9.78
C SER A 444 15.99 -15.86 -8.40
N VAL A 445 16.64 -14.68 -8.36
CA VAL A 445 17.23 -14.12 -7.13
C VAL A 445 16.71 -12.74 -6.75
N ALA A 446 15.95 -12.10 -7.62
CA ALA A 446 15.39 -10.76 -7.39
C ALA A 446 14.04 -10.62 -8.07
N ASP A 447 13.19 -9.74 -7.56
CA ASP A 447 11.88 -9.43 -8.15
C ASP A 447 12.02 -8.59 -9.42
N VAL A 448 12.63 -9.16 -10.47
CA VAL A 448 12.88 -8.52 -11.76
C VAL A 448 12.56 -9.48 -12.90
N ALA A 449 11.89 -8.97 -13.92
CA ALA A 449 11.61 -9.68 -15.16
C ALA A 449 11.95 -8.83 -16.38
N VAL A 450 12.19 -9.50 -17.49
CA VAL A 450 12.24 -8.94 -18.84
C VAL A 450 11.01 -9.46 -19.57
N VAL A 451 10.19 -8.52 -20.02
CA VAL A 451 9.12 -8.81 -20.98
C VAL A 451 9.50 -8.23 -22.34
N LYS A 452 9.00 -8.78 -23.42
CA LYS A 452 9.37 -8.39 -24.79
C LYS A 452 8.17 -8.22 -25.68
N GLY A 453 8.18 -7.14 -26.45
CA GLY A 453 7.20 -6.84 -27.49
C GLY A 453 7.83 -6.24 -28.73
N ASN A 454 7.03 -6.14 -29.81
CA ASN A 454 7.47 -5.46 -31.02
C ASN A 454 7.25 -3.95 -30.90
N VAL A 455 8.27 -3.24 -30.39
CA VAL A 455 8.26 -1.77 -30.22
C VAL A 455 9.16 -1.07 -31.24
N SER A 456 9.77 -1.81 -32.18
CA SER A 456 10.79 -1.29 -33.11
C SER A 456 10.26 -0.16 -33.98
N GLU A 457 8.99 -0.23 -34.37
CA GLU A 457 8.34 0.74 -35.26
C GLU A 457 7.81 1.99 -34.55
N LEU A 458 7.81 1.98 -33.21
CA LEU A 458 7.24 3.06 -32.41
C LEU A 458 8.19 4.26 -32.26
N GLY A 459 9.45 4.14 -32.67
CA GLY A 459 10.45 5.20 -32.51
C GLY A 459 10.82 5.53 -31.07
N ILE A 460 10.46 4.65 -30.13
CA ILE A 460 10.69 4.85 -28.70
C ILE A 460 12.16 4.58 -28.36
N LYS A 461 12.78 5.52 -27.64
CA LYS A 461 14.19 5.43 -27.26
C LYS A 461 14.37 4.50 -26.05
N GLN A 462 15.35 3.60 -26.11
CA GLN A 462 15.74 2.82 -24.93
C GLN A 462 16.30 3.71 -23.82
N ILE A 463 16.07 3.33 -22.57
CA ILE A 463 16.55 4.05 -21.39
C ILE A 463 17.97 3.62 -21.05
N ALA A 464 18.80 4.60 -20.68
CA ALA A 464 20.17 4.35 -20.27
C ALA A 464 20.20 3.74 -18.85
N LEU A 465 20.85 2.58 -18.70
CA LEU A 465 21.04 1.90 -17.43
C LEU A 465 22.42 2.21 -16.85
N ALA A 466 22.48 2.45 -15.54
CA ALA A 466 23.73 2.74 -14.85
C ALA A 466 24.70 1.55 -14.84
N ASP A 467 26.00 1.84 -14.83
CA ASP A 467 27.06 0.85 -14.76
C ASP A 467 27.53 0.69 -13.30
N GLY A 468 26.92 -0.26 -12.59
CA GLY A 468 27.32 -0.62 -11.23
C GLY A 468 26.76 0.32 -10.14
N ARG A 469 27.18 0.06 -8.89
CA ARG A 469 26.70 0.74 -7.68
C ARG A 469 27.17 2.18 -7.51
N ARG A 470 28.19 2.60 -8.25
CA ARG A 470 28.81 3.93 -8.09
C ARG A 470 27.88 5.08 -8.49
N SER A 471 26.86 4.80 -9.31
CA SER A 471 25.86 5.81 -9.72
C SER A 471 24.75 6.02 -8.71
N ALA A 472 24.66 5.18 -7.66
CA ALA A 472 23.72 5.32 -6.56
C ALA A 472 24.49 5.75 -5.32
N VAL A 473 24.30 7.00 -4.88
CA VAL A 473 25.00 7.59 -3.72
C VAL A 473 23.95 8.01 -2.71
N SER A 474 24.10 7.58 -1.44
CA SER A 474 23.19 7.99 -0.36
C SER A 474 23.10 9.51 -0.25
N GLY A 475 21.91 10.04 -0.05
CA GLY A 475 21.63 11.47 -0.08
C GLY A 475 21.55 12.08 -1.49
N GLY A 476 21.84 11.30 -2.54
CA GLY A 476 21.73 11.78 -3.92
C GLY A 476 20.27 11.92 -4.38
N PRO A 477 19.95 12.94 -5.20
CA PRO A 477 18.60 13.13 -5.71
C PRO A 477 18.22 12.02 -6.71
N VAL A 478 16.96 11.63 -6.68
CA VAL A 478 16.38 10.64 -7.59
C VAL A 478 15.08 11.11 -8.19
N VAL A 479 14.78 10.59 -9.37
CA VAL A 479 13.50 10.73 -10.06
C VAL A 479 12.94 9.35 -10.33
N LEU A 480 11.69 9.12 -9.92
CA LEU A 480 10.95 7.91 -10.22
C LEU A 480 9.84 8.24 -11.22
N LEU A 481 9.76 7.46 -12.30
CA LEU A 481 8.66 7.50 -13.25
C LEU A 481 7.86 6.20 -13.16
N GLY A 482 6.53 6.30 -13.19
CA GLY A 482 5.68 5.11 -13.17
C GLY A 482 4.20 5.44 -13.17
N TYR A 483 3.40 4.42 -12.91
CA TYR A 483 1.94 4.51 -12.89
C TYR A 483 1.40 4.14 -11.50
N PRO A 484 1.73 4.94 -10.44
CA PRO A 484 1.19 4.68 -9.10
C PRO A 484 -0.34 4.76 -9.14
N THR A 485 -1.01 3.86 -8.40
CA THR A 485 -2.46 3.62 -8.48
C THR A 485 -2.99 3.26 -9.87
N ALA A 486 -2.09 3.04 -10.85
CA ALA A 486 -2.41 2.58 -12.20
C ALA A 486 -3.61 3.29 -12.85
N LEU A 487 -4.70 2.56 -13.08
CA LEU A 487 -5.91 3.07 -13.73
C LEU A 487 -6.56 4.23 -12.96
N ASP A 488 -6.55 4.21 -11.62
CA ASP A 488 -7.21 5.24 -10.80
C ASP A 488 -6.59 6.63 -10.99
N ALA A 489 -5.26 6.72 -11.01
CA ALA A 489 -4.57 7.98 -11.26
C ALA A 489 -4.79 8.52 -12.69
N ILE A 490 -4.96 7.63 -13.66
CA ILE A 490 -5.27 8.02 -15.04
C ILE A 490 -6.69 8.57 -15.11
N LEU A 491 -7.65 7.88 -14.52
CA LEU A 491 -9.07 8.30 -14.47
C LEU A 491 -9.25 9.61 -13.70
N ALA A 492 -8.54 9.80 -12.58
CA ALA A 492 -8.60 11.03 -11.79
C ALA A 492 -8.17 12.29 -12.55
N ARG A 493 -7.34 12.14 -13.59
CA ARG A 493 -6.87 13.25 -14.44
C ARG A 493 -7.75 13.51 -15.66
N ALA A 494 -8.72 12.65 -15.94
CA ALA A 494 -9.63 12.79 -17.07
C ALA A 494 -10.91 13.56 -16.66
N SER A 495 -11.50 14.31 -17.60
CA SER A 495 -12.77 14.97 -17.32
C SER A 495 -13.92 13.96 -17.20
N ALA A 496 -14.97 14.32 -16.47
CA ALA A 496 -16.15 13.48 -16.30
C ALA A 496 -16.79 13.06 -17.65
N GLU A 497 -16.82 13.98 -18.62
CA GLU A 497 -17.34 13.70 -19.96
C GLU A 497 -16.46 12.66 -20.70
N THR A 498 -15.13 12.79 -20.55
CA THR A 498 -14.19 11.83 -21.14
C THR A 498 -14.40 10.44 -20.56
N ILE A 499 -14.55 10.34 -19.26
CA ILE A 499 -14.79 9.06 -18.57
C ILE A 499 -16.09 8.44 -18.99
N GLN A 500 -17.17 9.23 -19.04
CA GLN A 500 -18.46 8.77 -19.50
C GLN A 500 -18.40 8.26 -20.95
N SER A 501 -17.67 8.96 -21.82
CA SER A 501 -17.43 8.54 -23.19
C SER A 501 -16.65 7.22 -23.29
N ILE A 502 -15.61 7.05 -22.47
CA ILE A 502 -14.82 5.81 -22.38
C ILE A 502 -15.71 4.67 -21.88
N ALA A 503 -16.45 4.87 -20.80
CA ALA A 503 -17.35 3.88 -20.22
C ALA A 503 -18.41 3.39 -21.22
N THR A 504 -18.94 4.31 -22.03
CA THR A 504 -19.91 3.98 -23.09
C THR A 504 -19.25 3.20 -24.24
N ALA A 505 -18.07 3.61 -24.67
CA ALA A 505 -17.36 2.98 -25.79
C ALA A 505 -16.85 1.58 -25.43
N SER A 506 -16.31 1.41 -24.22
CA SER A 506 -15.71 0.16 -23.75
C SER A 506 -16.74 -0.87 -23.25
N LYS A 507 -17.96 -0.46 -22.98
CA LYS A 507 -19.02 -1.30 -22.36
C LYS A 507 -18.55 -2.01 -21.08
N GLY A 508 -17.56 -1.45 -20.39
CA GLY A 508 -17.00 -2.00 -19.17
C GLY A 508 -15.94 -3.11 -19.37
N ASP A 509 -15.57 -3.41 -20.59
CA ASP A 509 -14.47 -4.33 -20.88
C ASP A 509 -13.13 -3.68 -20.53
N PRO A 510 -12.30 -4.25 -19.63
CA PRO A 510 -11.06 -3.63 -19.17
C PRO A 510 -10.07 -3.37 -20.30
N LYS A 511 -9.96 -4.26 -21.28
CA LYS A 511 -9.11 -4.08 -22.44
C LYS A 511 -9.55 -2.89 -23.28
N GLN A 512 -10.84 -2.81 -23.57
CA GLN A 512 -11.44 -1.69 -24.32
C GLN A 512 -11.24 -0.35 -23.58
N VAL A 513 -11.35 -0.35 -22.24
CA VAL A 513 -11.05 0.83 -21.41
C VAL A 513 -9.60 1.28 -21.64
N MET A 514 -8.64 0.34 -21.58
CA MET A 514 -7.23 0.64 -21.78
C MET A 514 -6.94 1.14 -23.20
N GLU A 515 -7.55 0.54 -24.22
CA GLU A 515 -7.42 0.98 -25.61
C GLU A 515 -8.00 2.40 -25.83
N GLU A 516 -9.16 2.71 -25.20
CA GLU A 516 -9.74 4.05 -25.24
C GLU A 516 -8.86 5.10 -24.55
N LEU A 517 -8.24 4.74 -23.41
CA LEU A 517 -7.30 5.62 -22.71
C LEU A 517 -6.04 5.88 -23.54
N ALA A 518 -5.51 4.84 -24.20
CA ALA A 518 -4.35 4.95 -25.09
C ALA A 518 -4.65 5.83 -26.31
N ARG A 519 -5.78 5.59 -26.98
CA ARG A 519 -6.22 6.37 -28.16
C ARG A 519 -6.38 7.85 -27.86
N ARG A 520 -6.80 8.19 -26.61
CA ARG A 520 -6.98 9.59 -26.16
C ARG A 520 -5.70 10.18 -25.55
N ASN A 521 -4.58 9.44 -25.59
CA ASN A 521 -3.29 9.87 -25.02
C ASN A 521 -3.38 10.24 -23.52
N LEU A 522 -4.19 9.49 -22.77
CA LEU A 522 -4.38 9.68 -21.34
C LEU A 522 -3.40 8.83 -20.50
N ILE A 523 -2.77 7.81 -21.11
CA ILE A 523 -1.78 6.97 -20.44
C ILE A 523 -0.45 7.70 -20.40
N ARG A 524 -0.19 8.38 -19.28
CA ARG A 524 1.06 9.09 -19.02
C ARG A 524 1.57 8.76 -17.63
N PRO A 525 2.89 8.51 -17.46
CA PRO A 525 3.44 8.23 -16.16
C PRO A 525 3.36 9.43 -15.24
N ILE A 526 3.41 9.18 -13.98
CA ILE A 526 3.58 10.19 -12.93
C ILE A 526 5.06 10.22 -12.57
N THR A 527 5.56 11.42 -12.33
CA THR A 527 6.93 11.66 -11.88
C THR A 527 6.92 12.03 -10.41
N THR A 528 7.74 11.38 -9.63
CA THR A 528 8.01 11.77 -8.24
C THR A 528 9.51 11.96 -8.04
N GLN A 529 9.88 12.82 -7.12
CA GLN A 529 11.25 13.18 -6.80
C GLN A 529 11.54 12.86 -5.34
N GLY A 530 12.80 12.57 -5.04
CA GLY A 530 13.25 12.29 -3.70
C GLY A 530 14.77 12.10 -3.66
N HIS A 531 15.23 11.43 -2.61
CA HIS A 531 16.65 11.17 -2.37
C HIS A 531 16.87 9.71 -2.00
N ILE A 532 18.09 9.24 -2.25
CA ILE A 532 18.53 7.91 -1.82
C ILE A 532 18.79 7.93 -0.32
N GLY A 533 18.10 7.10 0.44
CA GLY A 533 18.38 6.89 1.84
C GLY A 533 19.61 6.01 2.04
N SER A 534 19.58 4.78 1.49
CA SER A 534 20.70 3.86 1.58
C SER A 534 20.85 2.99 0.32
N VAL A 535 22.08 2.46 0.11
CA VAL A 535 22.39 1.57 -1.01
C VAL A 535 22.94 0.28 -0.46
N LEU A 536 22.15 -0.78 -0.53
CA LEU A 536 22.51 -2.13 -0.13
C LEU A 536 22.81 -3.02 -1.37
N PRO A 537 23.39 -4.20 -1.20
CA PRO A 537 23.67 -5.11 -2.31
C PRO A 537 22.44 -5.51 -3.12
N ASP A 538 21.33 -5.70 -2.46
CA ASP A 538 20.07 -6.25 -2.97
C ASP A 538 18.98 -5.20 -3.12
N LYS A 539 19.12 -4.02 -2.51
CA LYS A 539 18.10 -2.96 -2.52
C LYS A 539 18.67 -1.56 -2.37
N ILE A 540 17.93 -0.59 -2.88
CA ILE A 540 18.16 0.85 -2.70
C ILE A 540 16.94 1.39 -1.98
N THR A 541 17.13 2.09 -0.85
CA THR A 541 16.03 2.81 -0.19
C THR A 541 15.97 4.23 -0.70
N PHE A 542 14.77 4.78 -0.86
CA PHE A 542 14.55 6.14 -1.32
C PHE A 542 13.20 6.68 -0.82
N ASP A 543 13.02 8.00 -0.81
CA ASP A 543 11.84 8.67 -0.26
C ASP A 543 10.90 9.28 -1.34
N ALA A 544 11.21 9.13 -2.64
CA ALA A 544 10.27 9.52 -3.70
C ALA A 544 8.97 8.71 -3.57
N GLN A 545 7.83 9.41 -3.60
CA GLN A 545 6.51 8.79 -3.39
C GLN A 545 6.17 7.79 -4.48
N THR A 546 5.63 6.63 -4.07
CA THR A 546 5.09 5.61 -4.97
C THR A 546 4.00 4.79 -4.28
N THR A 547 3.21 4.07 -5.06
CA THR A 547 2.15 3.17 -4.57
C THR A 547 2.08 1.93 -5.45
N SER A 548 1.08 1.07 -5.20
CA SER A 548 0.70 -0.05 -6.08
C SER A 548 0.54 0.44 -7.53
N GLY A 549 1.05 -0.32 -8.50
CA GLY A 549 1.12 0.06 -9.92
C GLY A 549 2.41 0.79 -10.32
N GLY A 550 3.11 1.44 -9.37
CA GLY A 550 4.46 1.98 -9.58
C GLY A 550 5.56 0.91 -9.63
N SER A 551 5.24 -0.34 -9.26
CA SER A 551 6.16 -1.49 -9.35
C SER A 551 6.68 -1.68 -10.76
N GLY A 552 7.98 -1.87 -10.93
CA GLY A 552 8.67 -1.96 -12.23
C GLY A 552 9.14 -0.61 -12.78
N GLY A 553 8.78 0.51 -12.14
CA GLY A 553 9.19 1.85 -12.56
C GLY A 553 10.69 2.10 -12.40
N PRO A 554 11.33 2.82 -13.35
CA PRO A 554 12.75 3.15 -13.27
C PRO A 554 13.02 4.26 -12.26
N LEU A 555 13.98 4.04 -11.39
CA LEU A 555 14.55 5.02 -10.48
C LEU A 555 15.82 5.61 -11.12
N PHE A 556 15.79 6.89 -11.46
CA PHE A 556 16.89 7.60 -12.10
C PHE A 556 17.78 8.29 -11.08
N SER A 557 19.09 8.24 -11.29
CA SER A 557 20.07 9.08 -10.59
C SER A 557 20.22 10.44 -11.29
N ASN A 558 20.89 11.37 -10.65
CA ASN A 558 21.23 12.68 -11.21
C ASN A 558 22.06 12.63 -12.52
N GLU A 559 22.59 11.49 -12.91
CA GLU A 559 23.22 11.28 -14.22
C GLU A 559 22.19 11.02 -15.34
N GLY A 560 20.90 10.96 -15.04
CA GLY A 560 19.85 10.58 -16.00
C GLY A 560 19.88 9.10 -16.40
N LYS A 561 20.49 8.23 -15.58
CA LYS A 561 20.56 6.79 -15.80
C LYS A 561 19.74 6.06 -14.73
N VAL A 562 19.13 4.96 -15.12
CA VAL A 562 18.40 4.09 -14.18
C VAL A 562 19.38 3.37 -13.27
N ILE A 563 19.23 3.57 -11.96
CA ILE A 563 20.01 2.91 -10.89
C ILE A 563 19.26 1.76 -10.24
N GLY A 564 17.92 1.79 -10.29
CA GLY A 564 17.07 0.77 -9.66
C GLY A 564 15.73 0.62 -10.33
N ILE A 565 15.04 -0.46 -9.99
CA ILE A 565 13.68 -0.81 -10.41
C ILE A 565 12.81 -0.78 -9.16
N ASN A 566 11.84 0.12 -9.10
CA ASN A 566 10.92 0.24 -7.96
C ASN A 566 10.11 -1.06 -7.78
N PHE A 567 10.04 -1.60 -6.55
CA PHE A 567 9.35 -2.89 -6.34
C PHE A 567 8.44 -2.96 -5.12
N ALA A 568 8.66 -2.17 -4.10
CA ALA A 568 7.88 -2.25 -2.89
C ALA A 568 7.78 -0.90 -2.17
N MET A 569 6.72 -0.75 -1.41
CA MET A 569 6.51 0.33 -0.46
C MET A 569 6.47 -0.26 0.94
N VAL A 570 7.26 0.26 1.85
CA VAL A 570 7.21 -0.13 3.27
C VAL A 570 6.07 0.62 3.94
N ARG A 571 4.97 -0.07 4.20
CA ARG A 571 3.80 0.52 4.86
C ARG A 571 4.08 0.96 6.30
N GLU A 572 5.03 0.31 6.96
CA GLU A 572 5.38 0.52 8.38
C GLU A 572 6.46 1.60 8.57
N PHE A 573 7.20 1.96 7.53
CA PHE A 573 8.21 3.01 7.55
C PHE A 573 7.72 4.18 6.69
N GLY A 574 7.01 5.13 7.30
CA GLY A 574 6.48 6.29 6.58
C GLY A 574 7.58 7.04 5.84
N GLY A 575 7.59 6.93 4.51
CA GLY A 575 8.49 7.69 3.63
C GLY A 575 9.65 6.92 3.02
N SER A 576 9.81 5.61 3.25
CA SER A 576 10.87 4.82 2.59
C SER A 576 10.29 3.81 1.63
N ASN A 577 10.75 3.86 0.39
CA ASN A 577 10.44 2.90 -0.67
C ASN A 577 11.70 2.12 -1.05
N PHE A 578 11.51 0.99 -1.72
CA PHE A 578 12.59 0.13 -2.16
C PHE A 578 12.66 0.03 -3.68
N ALA A 579 13.88 0.06 -4.20
CA ALA A 579 14.18 -0.32 -5.57
C ALA A 579 15.24 -1.43 -5.60
N ILE A 580 15.09 -2.36 -6.53
CA ILE A 580 16.09 -3.37 -6.81
C ILE A 580 17.19 -2.73 -7.65
N PRO A 581 18.48 -2.88 -7.31
CA PRO A 581 19.57 -2.36 -8.11
C PRO A 581 19.46 -2.82 -9.58
N VAL A 582 19.60 -1.90 -10.51
CA VAL A 582 19.41 -2.16 -11.95
C VAL A 582 20.35 -3.24 -12.51
N GLY A 583 21.42 -3.54 -11.82
CA GLY A 583 22.36 -4.61 -12.16
C GLY A 583 21.69 -5.98 -12.33
N TYR A 584 20.66 -6.29 -11.54
CA TYR A 584 19.87 -7.51 -11.70
C TYR A 584 19.14 -7.52 -13.05
N GLY A 585 18.51 -6.40 -13.44
CA GLY A 585 17.87 -6.26 -14.74
C GLY A 585 18.86 -6.33 -15.90
N LYS A 586 20.04 -5.69 -15.77
CA LYS A 586 21.10 -5.75 -16.80
C LYS A 586 21.61 -7.18 -17.03
N SER A 587 21.65 -8.01 -16.01
CA SER A 587 22.07 -9.42 -16.13
C SER A 587 21.08 -10.23 -17.00
N LEU A 588 19.77 -9.92 -16.93
CA LEU A 588 18.73 -10.58 -17.73
C LEU A 588 18.74 -10.12 -19.19
N LEU A 589 19.17 -8.90 -19.48
CA LEU A 589 19.25 -8.37 -20.85
C LEU A 589 20.40 -8.97 -21.67
N LYS A 590 21.37 -9.59 -21.02
CA LYS A 590 22.46 -10.31 -21.70
C LYS A 590 21.89 -11.55 -22.44
N PRO A 591 22.47 -11.90 -23.60
CA PRO A 591 22.05 -13.07 -24.36
C PRO A 591 22.11 -14.38 -23.56
#